data_8e9160cc25b134298dca831b17e88a9f
#
_entry.id   8e9160cc25b134298dca831b17e88a9f
#
_cell.length_a   1.000
_cell.length_b   1.000
_cell.length_c   1.000
_cell.angle_alpha   90.00
_cell.angle_beta   90.00
_cell.angle_gamma   90.00
#
_symmetry.space_group_name_H-M   'P 1'
#
loop_
_entity.id
_entity.type
_entity.pdbx_description
1 polymer ?
#
loop_
_entity_poly.entity_id
_entity_poly.type
_entity_poly.pdbx_seq_one_letter_code
_entity_poly.pdbx_strand_id
1 'polypeptide(L)'
;MNPLSDDIRYLTKRALWETENLIVCIPDIIWDKRYDGIPLWKYLYHMLYSMDRWFINPFDPEYRDPAFHVEYLANLNVVPGEDQLLSREQEMAYFLQIKEKILNYLSDLTDEMLSECPEGSDMSRLRLIIGQHRHWHRHMGIVYGFVIEDTGKWPYVLNMDAAYPDTPMPNYYE
;
A
#
# COMPACT_ATOMS: atom_id res chain seq x y z
N MET A 1 23.75 -16.63 7.29
CA MET A 1 22.27 -16.50 7.24
C MET A 1 22.03 -15.01 7.30
N ASN A 2 21.26 -14.46 6.37
CA ASN A 2 20.94 -13.03 6.44
C ASN A 2 20.04 -12.78 7.65
N PRO A 3 20.13 -11.60 8.29
CA PRO A 3 19.15 -11.18 9.30
C PRO A 3 17.74 -11.19 8.72
N LEU A 4 16.74 -11.59 9.53
CA LEU A 4 15.33 -11.59 9.11
C LEU A 4 14.84 -10.17 8.78
N SER A 5 15.35 -9.18 9.49
CA SER A 5 15.09 -7.76 9.23
C SER A 5 15.56 -7.32 7.83
N ASP A 6 16.65 -7.90 7.30
CA ASP A 6 17.12 -7.62 5.95
C ASP A 6 16.18 -8.20 4.88
N ASP A 7 15.68 -9.43 5.07
CA ASP A 7 14.72 -10.05 4.18
C ASP A 7 13.39 -9.26 4.17
N ILE A 8 12.90 -8.83 5.34
CA ILE A 8 11.73 -7.96 5.47
C ILE A 8 11.95 -6.65 4.72
N ARG A 9 13.10 -6.01 4.91
CA ARG A 9 13.47 -4.76 4.26
C ARG A 9 13.51 -4.92 2.74
N TYR A 10 14.12 -6.01 2.27
CA TYR A 10 14.21 -6.33 0.85
C TYR A 10 12.83 -6.50 0.22
N LEU A 11 11.99 -7.36 0.79
CA LEU A 11 10.65 -7.64 0.27
C LEU A 11 9.72 -6.42 0.34
N THR A 12 9.81 -5.63 1.42
CA THR A 12 8.98 -4.43 1.56
C THR A 12 9.34 -3.37 0.51
N LYS A 13 10.63 -3.18 0.22
CA LYS A 13 11.07 -2.25 -0.85
C LYS A 13 10.49 -2.65 -2.22
N ARG A 14 10.44 -3.96 -2.51
CA ARG A 14 9.85 -4.47 -3.75
C ARG A 14 8.35 -4.20 -3.81
N ALA A 15 7.63 -4.50 -2.75
CA ALA A 15 6.19 -4.24 -2.64
C ALA A 15 5.85 -2.74 -2.74
N LEU A 16 6.68 -1.86 -2.17
CA LEU A 16 6.53 -0.40 -2.32
C LEU A 16 6.71 0.04 -3.78
N TRP A 17 7.72 -0.50 -4.48
CA TRP A 17 7.90 -0.21 -5.91
C TRP A 17 6.71 -0.72 -6.75
N GLU A 18 6.22 -1.93 -6.49
CA GLU A 18 5.06 -2.50 -7.17
C GLU A 18 3.80 -1.65 -6.95
N THR A 19 3.61 -1.13 -5.74
CA THR A 19 2.49 -0.24 -5.42
C THR A 19 2.59 1.07 -6.20
N GLU A 20 3.77 1.67 -6.28
CA GLU A 20 3.99 2.88 -7.06
C GLU A 20 3.70 2.65 -8.54
N ASN A 21 4.24 1.56 -9.10
CA ASN A 21 3.99 1.17 -10.48
C ASN A 21 2.48 0.94 -10.73
N LEU A 22 1.80 0.25 -9.81
CA LEU A 22 0.35 0.01 -9.93
C LEU A 22 -0.44 1.32 -9.99
N ILE A 23 -0.16 2.28 -9.10
CA ILE A 23 -0.86 3.59 -9.08
C ILE A 23 -0.69 4.31 -10.42
N VAL A 24 0.52 4.29 -11.00
CA VAL A 24 0.80 4.91 -12.29
C VAL A 24 0.16 4.14 -13.46
N CYS A 25 0.01 2.83 -13.33
CA CYS A 25 -0.63 1.98 -14.35
C CYS A 25 -2.15 2.14 -14.43
N ILE A 26 -2.82 2.70 -13.41
CA ILE A 26 -4.28 2.91 -13.45
C ILE A 26 -4.60 4.01 -14.46
N PRO A 27 -5.36 3.77 -15.55
CA PRO A 27 -5.75 4.83 -16.48
C PRO A 27 -6.77 5.79 -15.86
N ASP A 28 -6.76 7.05 -16.29
CA ASP A 28 -7.69 8.07 -15.77
C ASP A 28 -9.15 7.70 -16.00
N ILE A 29 -9.44 7.04 -17.11
CA ILE A 29 -10.81 6.65 -17.48
C ILE A 29 -11.45 5.64 -16.49
N ILE A 30 -10.63 4.88 -15.75
CA ILE A 30 -11.12 3.93 -14.75
C ILE A 30 -10.89 4.38 -13.31
N TRP A 31 -10.29 5.54 -13.08
CA TRP A 31 -9.96 6.03 -11.73
C TRP A 31 -11.18 6.10 -10.82
N ASP A 32 -12.30 6.63 -11.33
CA ASP A 32 -13.58 6.71 -10.59
C ASP A 32 -14.59 5.62 -11.02
N LYS A 33 -14.17 4.65 -11.84
CA LYS A 33 -15.01 3.53 -12.22
C LYS A 33 -15.37 2.71 -10.99
N ARG A 34 -16.66 2.35 -10.88
CA ARG A 34 -17.18 1.61 -9.74
C ARG A 34 -17.15 0.11 -9.99
N TYR A 35 -16.63 -0.64 -9.04
CA TYR A 35 -16.60 -2.09 -8.98
C TYR A 35 -17.36 -2.50 -7.72
N ASP A 36 -18.46 -3.24 -7.90
CA ASP A 36 -19.40 -3.56 -6.81
C ASP A 36 -19.88 -2.31 -6.04
N GLY A 37 -20.14 -1.22 -6.77
CA GLY A 37 -20.60 0.06 -6.23
C GLY A 37 -19.52 0.95 -5.63
N ILE A 38 -18.29 0.47 -5.45
CA ILE A 38 -17.16 1.20 -4.85
C ILE A 38 -16.21 1.67 -5.97
N PRO A 39 -15.81 2.96 -6.01
CA PRO A 39 -14.88 3.45 -7.01
C PRO A 39 -13.47 2.89 -6.79
N LEU A 40 -12.70 2.73 -7.89
CA LEU A 40 -11.36 2.16 -7.84
C LEU A 40 -10.44 2.91 -6.89
N TRP A 41 -10.43 4.25 -6.95
CA TRP A 41 -9.61 5.06 -6.05
C TRP A 41 -9.85 4.76 -4.56
N LYS A 42 -11.07 4.39 -4.18
CA LYS A 42 -11.38 4.05 -2.79
C LYS A 42 -10.79 2.69 -2.37
N TYR A 43 -10.68 1.71 -3.27
CA TYR A 43 -9.94 0.47 -3.00
C TYR A 43 -8.46 0.76 -2.75
N LEU A 44 -7.88 1.64 -3.57
CA LEU A 44 -6.49 2.08 -3.41
C LEU A 44 -6.31 2.83 -2.10
N TYR A 45 -7.15 3.84 -1.82
CA TYR A 45 -7.11 4.58 -0.57
C TYR A 45 -7.23 3.68 0.68
N HIS A 46 -8.16 2.72 0.68
CA HIS A 46 -8.31 1.76 1.77
C HIS A 46 -7.01 0.99 2.04
N MET A 47 -6.34 0.55 0.99
CA MET A 47 -5.05 -0.12 1.09
C MET A 47 -3.98 0.80 1.69
N LEU A 48 -3.83 2.01 1.15
CA LEU A 48 -2.85 2.99 1.61
C LEU A 48 -3.08 3.41 3.06
N TYR A 49 -4.32 3.71 3.42
CA TYR A 49 -4.70 4.05 4.80
C TYR A 49 -4.39 2.92 5.78
N SER A 50 -4.65 1.68 5.38
CA SER A 50 -4.31 0.52 6.21
C SER A 50 -2.80 0.36 6.37
N MET A 51 -2.00 0.60 5.32
CA MET A 51 -0.53 0.59 5.41
C MET A 51 -0.03 1.65 6.38
N ASP A 52 -0.54 2.87 6.29
CA ASP A 52 -0.16 3.97 7.16
C ASP A 52 -0.48 3.71 8.63
N ARG A 53 -1.68 3.20 8.88
CA ARG A 53 -2.18 3.00 10.24
C ARG A 53 -1.57 1.77 10.94
N TRP A 54 -1.38 0.65 10.20
CA TRP A 54 -1.14 -0.65 10.82
C TRP A 54 0.26 -1.22 10.64
N PHE A 55 1.08 -0.66 9.74
CA PHE A 55 2.38 -1.26 9.43
C PHE A 55 3.35 -1.19 10.61
N ILE A 56 3.38 -0.08 11.34
CA ILE A 56 4.33 0.20 12.42
C ILE A 56 3.68 -0.01 13.79
N ASN A 57 2.68 0.80 14.12
CA ASN A 57 1.95 0.75 15.38
C ASN A 57 0.54 1.31 15.22
N PRO A 58 -0.51 0.48 15.24
CA PRO A 58 -1.90 0.95 15.10
C PRO A 58 -2.42 1.73 16.32
N PHE A 59 -1.69 1.66 17.44
CA PHE A 59 -2.04 2.31 18.73
C PHE A 59 -1.16 3.53 19.03
N ASP A 60 -0.39 4.01 18.03
CA ASP A 60 0.42 5.20 18.19
C ASP A 60 -0.46 6.42 18.56
N PRO A 61 -0.28 7.03 19.76
CA PRO A 61 -1.07 8.18 20.19
C PRO A 61 -0.76 9.44 19.36
N GLU A 62 0.37 9.49 18.69
CA GLU A 62 0.78 10.60 17.83
C GLU A 62 0.29 10.43 16.38
N TYR A 63 -0.30 9.30 16.03
CA TYR A 63 -0.87 9.11 14.69
C TYR A 63 -1.98 10.13 14.42
N ARG A 64 -1.95 10.70 13.24
CA ARG A 64 -2.99 11.61 12.73
C ARG A 64 -3.43 11.16 11.34
N ASP A 65 -4.73 11.16 11.15
CA ASP A 65 -5.29 10.87 9.82
C ASP A 65 -4.84 11.92 8.80
N PRO A 66 -4.72 11.55 7.52
CA PRO A 66 -4.47 12.53 6.44
C PRO A 66 -5.51 13.66 6.48
N ALA A 67 -5.11 14.89 6.15
CA ALA A 67 -5.98 16.06 6.22
C ALA A 67 -7.26 15.96 5.38
N PHE A 68 -7.25 15.13 4.33
CA PHE A 68 -8.41 14.84 3.48
C PHE A 68 -9.26 13.65 3.94
N HIS A 69 -8.85 12.97 5.04
CA HIS A 69 -9.62 11.85 5.57
C HIS A 69 -10.94 12.32 6.16
N VAL A 70 -12.01 11.63 5.81
CA VAL A 70 -13.32 11.77 6.45
C VAL A 70 -13.79 10.42 6.97
N GLU A 71 -14.68 10.46 7.94
CA GLU A 71 -15.26 9.25 8.52
C GLU A 71 -15.77 8.29 7.42
N TYR A 72 -15.48 7.02 7.55
CA TYR A 72 -15.83 5.94 6.60
C TYR A 72 -15.13 5.98 5.24
N LEU A 73 -14.25 6.94 4.96
CA LEU A 73 -13.58 7.00 3.64
C LEU A 73 -12.78 5.71 3.36
N ALA A 74 -12.07 5.18 4.36
CA ALA A 74 -11.35 3.92 4.25
C ALA A 74 -12.22 2.66 4.41
N ASN A 75 -13.54 2.79 4.63
CA ASN A 75 -14.43 1.63 4.81
C ASN A 75 -15.05 1.22 3.49
N LEU A 76 -14.66 0.06 2.95
CA LEU A 76 -15.18 -0.46 1.67
C LEU A 76 -16.65 -0.94 1.73
N ASN A 77 -17.26 -1.04 2.92
CA ASN A 77 -18.69 -1.34 3.04
C ASN A 77 -19.58 -0.09 2.91
N VAL A 78 -18.99 1.09 2.77
CA VAL A 78 -19.70 2.36 2.63
C VAL A 78 -19.43 2.92 1.26
N VAL A 79 -20.50 3.15 0.48
CA VAL A 79 -20.41 3.81 -0.82
C VAL A 79 -20.14 5.30 -0.59
N PRO A 80 -19.09 5.88 -1.20
CA PRO A 80 -18.81 7.32 -1.02
C PRO A 80 -19.87 8.17 -1.73
N GLY A 81 -20.12 9.37 -1.20
CA GLY A 81 -20.92 10.39 -1.89
C GLY A 81 -20.28 10.81 -3.22
N GLU A 82 -21.07 11.46 -4.09
CA GLU A 82 -20.61 11.93 -5.40
C GLU A 82 -19.56 13.05 -5.31
N ASP A 83 -19.56 13.78 -4.20
CA ASP A 83 -18.62 14.85 -3.87
C ASP A 83 -17.31 14.35 -3.24
N GLN A 84 -17.23 13.06 -2.93
CA GLN A 84 -16.05 12.43 -2.35
C GLN A 84 -15.21 11.78 -3.45
N LEU A 85 -14.27 12.51 -3.99
CA LEU A 85 -13.30 12.00 -4.96
C LEU A 85 -11.89 12.36 -4.49
N LEU A 86 -11.03 11.34 -4.37
CA LEU A 86 -9.58 11.55 -4.23
C LEU A 86 -8.94 11.51 -5.60
N SER A 87 -8.16 12.52 -5.92
CA SER A 87 -7.41 12.54 -7.18
C SER A 87 -6.20 11.59 -7.10
N ARG A 88 -5.70 11.18 -8.27
CA ARG A 88 -4.47 10.39 -8.38
C ARG A 88 -3.29 11.09 -7.68
N GLU A 89 -3.16 12.39 -7.86
CA GLU A 89 -2.08 13.20 -7.28
C GLU A 89 -2.15 13.19 -5.75
N GLN A 90 -3.35 13.26 -5.18
CA GLN A 90 -3.55 13.18 -3.72
C GLN A 90 -3.15 11.80 -3.19
N GLU A 91 -3.59 10.73 -3.84
CA GLU A 91 -3.24 9.36 -3.40
C GLU A 91 -1.77 9.04 -3.63
N MET A 92 -1.18 9.49 -4.74
CA MET A 92 0.26 9.36 -4.97
C MET A 92 1.08 10.13 -3.93
N ALA A 93 0.71 11.37 -3.62
CA ALA A 93 1.38 12.15 -2.59
C ALA A 93 1.28 11.46 -1.22
N TYR A 94 0.13 10.91 -0.88
CA TYR A 94 -0.07 10.15 0.35
C TYR A 94 0.75 8.87 0.37
N PHE A 95 0.76 8.12 -0.72
CA PHE A 95 1.60 6.93 -0.86
C PHE A 95 3.09 7.25 -0.64
N LEU A 96 3.60 8.34 -1.22
CA LEU A 96 5.00 8.73 -1.05
C LEU A 96 5.35 9.05 0.41
N GLN A 97 4.45 9.67 1.17
CA GLN A 97 4.61 9.88 2.61
C GLN A 97 4.65 8.56 3.38
N ILE A 98 3.74 7.62 3.06
CA ILE A 98 3.73 6.27 3.65
C ILE A 98 5.03 5.52 3.32
N LYS A 99 5.46 5.57 2.07
CA LYS A 99 6.71 4.95 1.60
C LYS A 99 7.92 5.45 2.40
N GLU A 100 8.06 6.75 2.56
CA GLU A 100 9.13 7.35 3.35
C GLU A 100 9.07 6.90 4.82
N LYS A 101 7.89 6.98 5.44
CA LYS A 101 7.64 6.54 6.83
C LYS A 101 8.05 5.08 7.04
N ILE A 102 7.62 4.18 6.14
CA ILE A 102 7.95 2.75 6.22
C ILE A 102 9.44 2.53 6.02
N LEU A 103 10.07 3.16 5.03
CA LEU A 103 11.51 3.01 4.76
C LEU A 103 12.36 3.50 5.93
N ASN A 104 11.99 4.61 6.55
CA ASN A 104 12.67 5.13 7.74
C ASN A 104 12.55 4.15 8.91
N TYR A 105 11.35 3.64 9.19
CA TYR A 105 11.14 2.62 10.20
C TYR A 105 11.98 1.35 9.95
N LEU A 106 12.02 0.88 8.73
CA LEU A 106 12.76 -0.32 8.35
C LEU A 106 14.29 -0.11 8.43
N SER A 107 14.79 1.13 8.30
CA SER A 107 16.22 1.40 8.39
C SER A 107 16.79 1.05 9.77
N ASP A 108 16.00 1.23 10.81
CA ASP A 108 16.38 1.02 12.20
C ASP A 108 15.95 -0.36 12.74
N LEU A 109 15.19 -1.13 11.97
CA LEU A 109 14.65 -2.41 12.38
C LEU A 109 15.76 -3.47 12.52
N THR A 110 15.86 -4.11 13.69
CA THR A 110 16.75 -5.23 13.95
C THR A 110 15.97 -6.52 14.21
N ASP A 111 16.66 -7.67 14.19
CA ASP A 111 16.02 -8.97 14.45
C ASP A 111 15.47 -9.06 15.89
N GLU A 112 16.14 -8.44 16.87
CA GLU A 112 15.69 -8.38 18.26
C GLU A 112 14.35 -7.63 18.37
N MET A 113 14.23 -6.49 17.67
CA MET A 113 13.04 -5.67 17.68
C MET A 113 11.81 -6.40 17.11
N LEU A 114 11.99 -7.39 16.22
CA LEU A 114 10.89 -8.10 15.58
C LEU A 114 10.00 -8.84 16.59
N SER A 115 10.56 -9.33 17.68
CA SER A 115 9.83 -10.02 18.73
C SER A 115 9.16 -9.10 19.75
N GLU A 116 9.55 -7.82 19.79
CA GLU A 116 9.01 -6.83 20.72
C GLU A 116 7.66 -6.29 20.23
N CYS A 117 6.81 -5.90 21.19
CA CYS A 117 5.57 -5.17 20.90
C CYS A 117 5.85 -3.66 20.91
N PRO A 118 5.32 -2.89 19.94
CA PRO A 118 5.34 -1.44 20.05
C PRO A 118 4.41 -0.98 21.18
N GLU A 119 4.62 0.25 21.65
CA GLU A 119 3.85 0.83 22.76
C GLU A 119 2.34 0.74 22.50
N GLY A 120 1.60 0.31 23.52
CA GLY A 120 0.15 0.14 23.45
C GLY A 120 -0.35 -1.09 22.71
N SER A 121 0.54 -1.87 22.07
CA SER A 121 0.18 -3.06 21.28
C SER A 121 0.50 -4.36 22.04
N ASP A 122 -0.35 -5.36 21.87
CA ASP A 122 -0.10 -6.77 22.26
C ASP A 122 0.47 -7.61 21.09
N MET A 123 0.65 -7.00 19.93
CA MET A 123 1.17 -7.64 18.73
C MET A 123 2.65 -7.28 18.54
N SER A 124 3.50 -8.30 18.30
CA SER A 124 4.90 -8.06 17.96
C SER A 124 5.04 -7.30 16.62
N ARG A 125 6.16 -6.60 16.44
CA ARG A 125 6.48 -5.91 15.19
C ARG A 125 6.45 -6.86 13.99
N LEU A 126 6.97 -8.07 14.15
CA LEU A 126 6.89 -9.10 13.09
C LEU A 126 5.45 -9.41 12.72
N ARG A 127 4.56 -9.59 13.71
CA ARG A 127 3.15 -9.87 13.47
C ARG A 127 2.45 -8.73 12.74
N LEU A 128 2.74 -7.49 13.11
CA LEU A 128 2.21 -6.30 12.45
C LEU A 128 2.68 -6.23 10.98
N ILE A 129 3.99 -6.35 10.75
CA ILE A 129 4.58 -6.31 9.41
C ILE A 129 3.99 -7.40 8.50
N ILE A 130 4.04 -8.66 8.93
CA ILE A 130 3.53 -9.79 8.11
C ILE A 130 2.02 -9.69 7.93
N GLY A 131 1.29 -9.31 8.97
CA GLY A 131 -0.16 -9.09 8.90
C GLY A 131 -0.51 -8.02 7.88
N GLN A 132 0.25 -6.92 7.88
CA GLN A 132 0.05 -5.83 6.94
C GLN A 132 0.48 -6.19 5.52
N HIS A 133 1.58 -6.90 5.31
CA HIS A 133 1.94 -7.42 4.00
C HIS A 133 0.84 -8.28 3.39
N ARG A 134 0.24 -9.19 4.18
CA ARG A 134 -0.88 -10.03 3.73
C ARG A 134 -2.10 -9.19 3.30
N HIS A 135 -2.46 -8.17 4.08
CA HIS A 135 -3.56 -7.26 3.78
C HIS A 135 -3.29 -6.42 2.54
N TRP A 136 -2.12 -5.82 2.48
CA TRP A 136 -1.64 -4.98 1.38
C TRP A 136 -1.67 -5.72 0.04
N HIS A 137 -1.04 -6.91 -0.04
CA HIS A 137 -1.00 -7.69 -1.28
C HIS A 137 -2.38 -8.18 -1.72
N ARG A 138 -3.29 -8.46 -0.77
CA ARG A 138 -4.68 -8.77 -1.10
C ARG A 138 -5.34 -7.61 -1.85
N HIS A 139 -5.20 -6.39 -1.36
CA HIS A 139 -5.82 -5.21 -1.98
C HIS A 139 -5.11 -4.80 -3.26
N MET A 140 -3.77 -4.91 -3.32
CA MET A 140 -3.04 -4.78 -4.58
C MET A 140 -3.59 -5.72 -5.66
N GLY A 141 -3.76 -7.01 -5.34
CA GLY A 141 -4.31 -8.00 -6.26
C GLY A 141 -5.69 -7.64 -6.79
N ILE A 142 -6.56 -7.05 -5.95
CA ILE A 142 -7.89 -6.57 -6.37
C ILE A 142 -7.74 -5.43 -7.39
N VAL A 143 -6.91 -4.43 -7.10
CA VAL A 143 -6.69 -3.29 -8.01
C VAL A 143 -6.01 -3.74 -9.31
N TYR A 144 -5.04 -4.66 -9.26
CA TYR A 144 -4.47 -5.29 -10.46
C TYR A 144 -5.56 -5.94 -11.32
N GLY A 145 -6.47 -6.69 -10.70
CA GLY A 145 -7.59 -7.32 -11.40
C GLY A 145 -8.45 -6.31 -12.16
N PHE A 146 -8.78 -5.18 -11.56
CA PHE A 146 -9.55 -4.11 -12.22
C PHE A 146 -8.80 -3.49 -13.40
N VAL A 147 -7.49 -3.22 -13.23
CA VAL A 147 -6.67 -2.67 -14.33
C VAL A 147 -6.59 -3.66 -15.49
N ILE A 148 -6.34 -4.95 -15.22
CA ILE A 148 -6.25 -5.99 -16.24
C ILE A 148 -7.58 -6.17 -16.98
N GLU A 149 -8.69 -6.24 -16.23
CA GLU A 149 -10.04 -6.42 -16.80
C GLU A 149 -10.40 -5.30 -17.80
N ASP A 150 -10.08 -4.05 -17.42
CA ASP A 150 -10.50 -2.90 -18.22
C ASP A 150 -9.52 -2.52 -19.33
N THR A 151 -8.26 -2.90 -19.22
CA THR A 151 -7.21 -2.45 -20.17
C THR A 151 -6.60 -3.59 -20.97
N GLY A 152 -6.73 -4.83 -20.52
CA GLY A 152 -5.99 -5.98 -21.05
C GLY A 152 -4.48 -5.93 -20.77
N LYS A 153 -3.98 -4.91 -20.05
CA LYS A 153 -2.57 -4.73 -19.74
C LYS A 153 -2.27 -5.24 -18.33
N TRP A 154 -1.15 -5.89 -18.18
CA TRP A 154 -0.69 -6.46 -16.92
C TRP A 154 0.40 -5.57 -16.31
N PRO A 155 0.11 -4.76 -15.26
CA PRO A 155 1.15 -4.01 -14.57
C PRO A 155 2.25 -4.93 -14.07
N TYR A 156 3.51 -4.54 -14.26
CA TYR A 156 4.65 -5.38 -13.94
C TYR A 156 4.79 -5.60 -12.43
N VAL A 157 5.01 -6.85 -12.04
CA VAL A 157 5.30 -7.29 -10.66
C VAL A 157 6.72 -7.86 -10.63
N LEU A 158 7.49 -7.46 -9.62
CA LEU A 158 8.85 -7.92 -9.44
C LEU A 158 8.88 -9.39 -8.97
N ASN A 159 9.65 -10.23 -9.67
CA ASN A 159 10.00 -11.55 -9.16
C ASN A 159 10.95 -11.43 -7.96
N MET A 160 11.13 -12.54 -7.20
CA MET A 160 11.95 -12.56 -5.99
C MET A 160 13.33 -11.93 -6.17
N ASP A 161 14.01 -12.24 -7.28
CA ASP A 161 15.39 -11.82 -7.55
C ASP A 161 15.52 -10.92 -8.79
N ALA A 162 14.39 -10.46 -9.38
CA ALA A 162 14.44 -9.59 -10.55
C ALA A 162 15.03 -8.22 -10.18
N ALA A 163 15.89 -7.69 -11.05
CA ALA A 163 16.30 -6.30 -10.97
C ALA A 163 15.09 -5.36 -11.18
N TYR A 164 15.17 -4.16 -10.61
CA TYR A 164 14.19 -3.13 -10.93
C TYR A 164 14.31 -2.77 -12.42
N PRO A 165 13.19 -2.55 -13.13
CA PRO A 165 13.24 -2.07 -14.50
C PRO A 165 14.01 -0.75 -14.62
N ASP A 166 14.86 -0.65 -15.64
CA ASP A 166 15.60 0.59 -15.95
C ASP A 166 14.70 1.65 -16.63
N THR A 167 13.52 1.22 -17.10
CA THR A 167 12.54 2.10 -17.73
C THR A 167 11.72 2.85 -16.69
N PRO A 168 11.41 4.13 -16.92
CA PRO A 168 10.49 4.87 -16.04
C PRO A 168 9.10 4.24 -16.05
N MET A 169 8.38 4.39 -14.90
CA MET A 169 6.99 3.94 -14.79
C MET A 169 6.08 4.71 -15.78
N PRO A 170 4.98 4.11 -16.28
CA PRO A 170 4.46 2.79 -15.91
C PRO A 170 5.17 1.61 -16.60
N ASN A 171 5.29 0.50 -15.90
CA ASN A 171 5.86 -0.74 -16.43
C ASN A 171 4.78 -1.82 -16.49
N TYR A 172 4.74 -2.56 -17.62
CA TYR A 172 3.83 -3.67 -17.87
C TYR A 172 4.60 -4.90 -18.31
N TYR A 173 4.00 -6.09 -18.16
CA TYR A 173 4.46 -7.27 -18.89
C TYR A 173 4.23 -7.07 -20.39
N GLU A 174 5.18 -7.58 -21.21
CA GLU A 174 5.07 -7.61 -22.67
C GLU A 174 4.03 -8.63 -23.16
#